data_71b58741836c6252f9e8f499a6b36060
#
_entry.id   71b58741836c6252f9e8f499a6b36060
#
_cell.length_a   1.000
_cell.length_b   1.000
_cell.length_c   1.000
_cell.angle_alpha   90.00
_cell.angle_beta   90.00
_cell.angle_gamma   90.00
#
_symmetry.space_group_name_H-M   'P 1'
#
loop_
_entity.id
_entity.type
_entity.pdbx_description
1 polymer ?
#
loop_
_entity_poly.entity_id
_entity_poly.type
_entity_poly.pdbx_seq_one_letter_code
_entity_poly.pdbx_strand_id
1 'polypeptide(L)'
;MADMMKKVPVREQDAKERACNFEEVCLGYNADEAVAEAQRCLNCKNAHCVQGCPVSINIPGFVEKVKEGDFAAAYQVISESSALPAVCGRVCPQESQCEGKCIRGIKGEAVSIGKLERFVADWARENNIRPVGAAKKKGKKVAVIGSGPAGLTCAGDLAKMGYDVTIFEALHEAGGVLVYGIPEFRLPKENVVKKEIENVLSLGVKIETNVIVGKSVTIDELLNEEGYSAVFIGSGAGLPKFMGIPGENANGVFSANEYLTRSNLMKAFQADSATPIMESKKVAVVGGGNVAMDAARTALRLGAEVHIVYRRSEEELPARVEEVHHAKQEGIIFDLLTNPVEILEDEKGWVKGMKCVRMELGEPDASGRRRPVEIPGSEFTLELDTVIMALGTSPNPLISSTTEGLETNKRKCIVASEENGQTSKAAVFAGGDAVTGAATVILAMGAGKAGAKGIDEYLSGE
;
A
#
# COMPACT_ATOMS: atom_id res chain seq x y z
N MET A 1 30.48 -13.61 -17.14
CA MET A 1 29.66 -14.24 -16.08
C MET A 1 29.18 -13.14 -15.14
N ALA A 2 27.89 -13.09 -14.85
CA ALA A 2 27.35 -12.14 -13.88
C ALA A 2 28.02 -12.36 -12.49
N ASP A 3 28.27 -11.28 -11.77
CA ASP A 3 28.82 -11.36 -10.40
C ASP A 3 27.72 -11.95 -9.48
N MET A 4 27.91 -13.18 -9.06
CA MET A 4 26.95 -13.89 -8.19
C MET A 4 26.73 -13.23 -6.83
N MET A 5 27.59 -12.29 -6.44
CA MET A 5 27.52 -11.59 -5.13
C MET A 5 26.76 -10.27 -5.21
N LYS A 6 26.58 -9.71 -6.40
CA LYS A 6 25.87 -8.44 -6.64
C LYS A 6 24.55 -8.66 -7.37
N LYS A 7 23.55 -7.85 -7.06
CA LYS A 7 22.28 -7.79 -7.80
C LYS A 7 22.53 -7.35 -9.25
N VAL A 8 21.73 -7.86 -10.16
CA VAL A 8 21.61 -7.26 -11.49
C VAL A 8 21.01 -5.86 -11.31
N PRO A 9 21.65 -4.80 -11.80
CA PRO A 9 21.13 -3.44 -11.67
C PRO A 9 19.74 -3.32 -12.31
N VAL A 10 18.82 -2.65 -11.64
CA VAL A 10 17.50 -2.34 -12.18
C VAL A 10 17.59 -1.02 -12.96
N ARG A 11 16.94 -0.98 -14.11
CA ARG A 11 16.86 0.24 -14.92
C ARG A 11 15.85 1.20 -14.30
N GLU A 12 16.22 2.47 -14.24
CA GLU A 12 15.40 3.56 -13.73
C GLU A 12 15.52 4.78 -14.65
N GLN A 13 14.51 5.66 -14.61
CA GLN A 13 14.63 6.97 -15.23
C GLN A 13 15.72 7.81 -14.54
N ASP A 14 16.40 8.69 -15.29
CA ASP A 14 17.31 9.68 -14.69
C ASP A 14 16.59 10.53 -13.63
N ALA A 15 17.29 10.85 -12.55
CA ALA A 15 16.71 11.51 -11.39
C ALA A 15 16.11 12.89 -11.72
N LYS A 16 16.72 13.65 -12.62
CA LYS A 16 16.25 14.99 -13.04
C LYS A 16 15.04 14.88 -13.97
N GLU A 17 15.03 13.87 -14.86
CA GLU A 17 13.93 13.64 -15.79
C GLU A 17 12.69 13.16 -15.02
N ARG A 18 12.85 12.16 -14.14
CA ARG A 18 11.72 11.60 -13.37
C ARG A 18 11.13 12.57 -12.35
N ALA A 19 11.91 13.55 -11.87
CA ALA A 19 11.44 14.60 -10.98
C ALA A 19 10.42 15.55 -11.64
N CYS A 20 10.31 15.55 -12.97
CA CYS A 20 9.46 16.45 -13.74
C CYS A 20 8.31 15.75 -14.47
N ASN A 21 8.11 14.43 -14.27
CA ASN A 21 7.06 13.68 -14.94
C ASN A 21 6.38 12.67 -13.99
N PHE A 22 5.24 12.10 -14.41
CA PHE A 22 4.49 11.09 -13.66
C PHE A 22 4.64 9.67 -14.23
N GLU A 23 5.58 9.46 -15.17
CA GLU A 23 5.89 8.16 -15.71
C GLU A 23 6.54 7.25 -14.66
N GLU A 24 6.39 5.92 -14.80
CA GLU A 24 6.93 4.97 -13.86
C GLU A 24 8.47 5.10 -13.72
N VAL A 25 8.94 5.33 -12.50
CA VAL A 25 10.35 5.57 -12.18
C VAL A 25 11.22 4.35 -12.44
N CYS A 26 10.83 3.20 -11.89
CA CYS A 26 11.55 1.94 -12.06
C CYS A 26 11.08 1.24 -13.34
N LEU A 27 11.99 0.95 -14.26
CA LEU A 27 11.66 0.32 -15.55
C LEU A 27 11.69 -1.22 -15.52
N GLY A 28 12.14 -1.80 -14.39
CA GLY A 28 12.19 -3.25 -14.19
C GLY A 28 13.27 -3.95 -15.00
N TYR A 29 13.23 -5.29 -15.00
CA TYR A 29 14.12 -6.16 -15.78
C TYR A 29 13.54 -6.46 -17.16
N ASN A 30 14.41 -6.72 -18.14
CA ASN A 30 14.10 -7.49 -19.34
C ASN A 30 14.31 -8.99 -19.07
N ALA A 31 14.04 -9.85 -20.08
CA ALA A 31 14.14 -11.31 -19.91
C ALA A 31 15.55 -11.78 -19.55
N ASP A 32 16.58 -11.23 -20.22
CA ASP A 32 17.98 -11.62 -19.97
C ASP A 32 18.44 -11.19 -18.57
N GLU A 33 18.09 -9.98 -18.13
CA GLU A 33 18.35 -9.45 -16.79
C GLU A 33 17.64 -10.29 -15.71
N ALA A 34 16.39 -10.67 -15.96
CA ALA A 34 15.61 -11.49 -15.03
C ALA A 34 16.21 -12.90 -14.89
N VAL A 35 16.57 -13.54 -16.00
CA VAL A 35 17.24 -14.87 -15.97
C VAL A 35 18.59 -14.77 -15.26
N ALA A 36 19.39 -13.73 -15.52
CA ALA A 36 20.68 -13.52 -14.87
C ALA A 36 20.53 -13.33 -13.35
N GLU A 37 19.53 -12.55 -12.91
CA GLU A 37 19.24 -12.36 -11.48
C GLU A 37 18.72 -13.67 -10.85
N ALA A 38 17.85 -14.41 -11.53
CA ALA A 38 17.31 -15.68 -11.07
C ALA A 38 18.41 -16.74 -10.85
N GLN A 39 19.48 -16.74 -11.66
CA GLN A 39 20.63 -17.63 -11.48
C GLN A 39 21.35 -17.45 -10.15
N ARG A 40 21.22 -16.30 -9.50
CA ARG A 40 21.79 -16.05 -8.17
C ARG A 40 21.09 -16.80 -7.05
N CYS A 41 19.84 -17.27 -7.28
CA CYS A 41 19.08 -18.02 -6.28
C CYS A 41 19.72 -19.38 -5.98
N LEU A 42 19.83 -19.69 -4.67
CA LEU A 42 20.41 -20.96 -4.19
C LEU A 42 19.41 -22.12 -4.15
N ASN A 43 18.16 -21.90 -4.45
CA ASN A 43 17.07 -22.89 -4.36
C ASN A 43 17.05 -23.62 -3.01
N CYS A 44 16.99 -22.87 -1.91
CA CYS A 44 17.14 -23.38 -0.54
C CYS A 44 16.00 -24.35 -0.16
N LYS A 45 16.32 -25.50 0.44
CA LYS A 45 15.30 -26.44 0.99
C LYS A 45 14.45 -25.79 2.09
N ASN A 46 15.09 -25.02 2.99
CA ASN A 46 14.41 -24.20 4.00
C ASN A 46 14.51 -22.74 3.56
N ALA A 47 13.57 -22.32 2.74
CA ALA A 47 13.57 -21.00 2.11
C ALA A 47 13.03 -19.92 3.06
N HIS A 48 13.93 -19.29 3.83
CA HIS A 48 13.55 -18.21 4.75
C HIS A 48 12.85 -17.03 4.04
N CYS A 49 13.12 -16.82 2.76
CA CYS A 49 12.41 -15.81 1.96
C CYS A 49 10.89 -16.08 1.87
N VAL A 50 10.47 -17.35 1.80
CA VAL A 50 9.04 -17.72 1.84
C VAL A 50 8.42 -17.34 3.18
N GLN A 51 9.12 -17.61 4.29
CA GLN A 51 8.66 -17.23 5.64
C GLN A 51 8.60 -15.71 5.84
N GLY A 52 9.41 -14.96 5.07
CA GLY A 52 9.37 -13.50 5.05
C GLY A 52 8.27 -12.90 4.17
N CYS A 53 7.53 -13.72 3.43
CA CYS A 53 6.43 -13.27 2.56
C CYS A 53 5.08 -13.44 3.28
N PRO A 54 4.32 -12.36 3.55
CA PRO A 54 3.03 -12.46 4.25
C PRO A 54 1.95 -13.29 3.55
N VAL A 55 2.10 -13.53 2.24
CA VAL A 55 1.21 -14.42 1.46
C VAL A 55 1.86 -15.74 1.08
N SER A 56 3.07 -16.01 1.59
CA SER A 56 3.80 -17.28 1.46
C SER A 56 3.99 -17.76 0.01
N ILE A 57 4.38 -16.85 -0.91
CA ILE A 57 4.71 -17.23 -2.30
C ILE A 57 5.81 -18.27 -2.29
N ASN A 58 5.69 -19.32 -3.12
CA ASN A 58 6.75 -20.29 -3.35
C ASN A 58 7.89 -19.64 -4.17
N ILE A 59 8.71 -18.81 -3.48
CA ILE A 59 9.77 -18.01 -4.09
C ILE A 59 10.81 -18.88 -4.81
N PRO A 60 11.38 -19.95 -4.22
CA PRO A 60 12.29 -20.81 -4.97
C PRO A 60 11.66 -21.41 -6.22
N GLY A 61 10.39 -21.82 -6.14
CA GLY A 61 9.67 -22.42 -7.26
C GLY A 61 9.52 -21.49 -8.45
N PHE A 62 9.04 -20.24 -8.23
CA PHE A 62 8.90 -19.31 -9.35
C PHE A 62 10.25 -18.82 -9.89
N VAL A 63 11.25 -18.61 -9.01
CA VAL A 63 12.59 -18.18 -9.43
C VAL A 63 13.28 -19.27 -10.28
N GLU A 64 13.08 -20.55 -9.96
CA GLU A 64 13.60 -21.64 -10.79
C GLU A 64 12.96 -21.63 -12.18
N LYS A 65 11.64 -21.37 -12.28
CA LYS A 65 10.96 -21.23 -13.57
C LYS A 65 11.46 -20.02 -14.39
N VAL A 66 11.75 -18.89 -13.73
CA VAL A 66 12.41 -17.75 -14.40
C VAL A 66 13.77 -18.15 -14.95
N LYS A 67 14.57 -18.88 -14.19
CA LYS A 67 15.89 -19.37 -14.58
C LYS A 67 15.86 -20.33 -15.78
N GLU A 68 14.79 -21.14 -15.88
CA GLU A 68 14.50 -22.02 -17.01
C GLU A 68 13.99 -21.26 -18.25
N GLY A 69 13.61 -19.97 -18.11
CA GLY A 69 12.95 -19.19 -19.17
C GLY A 69 11.46 -19.48 -19.34
N ASP A 70 10.86 -20.29 -18.43
CA ASP A 70 9.42 -20.60 -18.43
C ASP A 70 8.65 -19.60 -17.56
N PHE A 71 8.46 -18.39 -18.11
CA PHE A 71 7.82 -17.28 -17.40
C PHE A 71 6.31 -17.53 -17.17
N ALA A 72 5.67 -18.33 -18.05
CA ALA A 72 4.27 -18.70 -17.86
C ALA A 72 4.10 -19.58 -16.64
N ALA A 73 4.93 -20.62 -16.48
CA ALA A 73 4.92 -21.46 -15.28
C ALA A 73 5.32 -20.66 -14.02
N ALA A 74 6.28 -19.73 -14.12
CA ALA A 74 6.64 -18.83 -13.01
C ALA A 74 5.43 -18.02 -12.53
N TYR A 75 4.62 -17.48 -13.45
CA TYR A 75 3.40 -16.76 -13.10
C TYR A 75 2.35 -17.64 -12.43
N GLN A 76 2.16 -18.88 -12.89
CA GLN A 76 1.22 -19.79 -12.24
C GLN A 76 1.63 -20.07 -10.79
N VAL A 77 2.93 -20.32 -10.53
CA VAL A 77 3.45 -20.51 -9.17
C VAL A 77 3.17 -19.28 -8.27
N ILE A 78 3.38 -18.08 -8.78
CA ILE A 78 3.11 -16.84 -8.03
C ILE A 78 1.61 -16.69 -7.76
N SER A 79 0.77 -16.90 -8.79
CA SER A 79 -0.67 -16.68 -8.73
C SER A 79 -1.44 -17.66 -7.84
N GLU A 80 -0.84 -18.79 -7.45
CA GLU A 80 -1.38 -19.68 -6.41
C GLU A 80 -1.48 -18.98 -5.05
N SER A 81 -0.56 -18.07 -4.74
CA SER A 81 -0.47 -17.41 -3.44
C SER A 81 -0.76 -15.92 -3.48
N SER A 82 -0.46 -15.22 -4.58
CA SER A 82 -0.61 -13.77 -4.71
C SER A 82 -1.70 -13.42 -5.72
N ALA A 83 -2.65 -12.58 -5.32
CA ALA A 83 -3.70 -12.05 -6.19
C ALA A 83 -3.24 -10.80 -6.97
N LEU A 84 -2.18 -10.11 -6.51
CA LEU A 84 -1.73 -8.81 -7.03
C LEU A 84 -0.19 -8.79 -7.23
N PRO A 85 0.41 -9.72 -7.99
CA PRO A 85 1.87 -9.83 -8.08
C PRO A 85 2.54 -8.61 -8.74
N ALA A 86 1.92 -8.00 -9.76
CA ALA A 86 2.48 -6.81 -10.41
C ALA A 86 2.51 -5.59 -9.45
N VAL A 87 1.56 -5.49 -8.55
CA VAL A 87 1.53 -4.51 -7.46
C VAL A 87 2.62 -4.82 -6.43
N CYS A 88 2.67 -6.06 -5.93
CA CYS A 88 3.62 -6.48 -4.90
C CYS A 88 5.08 -6.29 -5.33
N GLY A 89 5.42 -6.65 -6.56
CA GLY A 89 6.75 -6.46 -7.12
C GLY A 89 7.21 -4.99 -7.18
N ARG A 90 6.25 -4.04 -7.14
CA ARG A 90 6.51 -2.59 -7.14
C ARG A 90 6.54 -1.95 -5.75
N VAL A 91 5.64 -2.36 -4.85
CA VAL A 91 5.37 -1.59 -3.61
C VAL A 91 5.70 -2.32 -2.31
N CYS A 92 5.96 -3.63 -2.32
CA CYS A 92 6.36 -4.35 -1.12
C CYS A 92 7.68 -3.80 -0.54
N PRO A 93 7.83 -3.73 0.80
CA PRO A 93 9.12 -3.45 1.45
C PRO A 93 9.97 -4.72 1.49
N GLN A 94 10.43 -5.18 0.32
CA GLN A 94 11.14 -6.46 0.15
C GLN A 94 12.38 -6.54 1.04
N GLU A 95 13.07 -5.42 1.26
CA GLU A 95 14.26 -5.28 2.08
C GLU A 95 14.06 -5.71 3.54
N SER A 96 12.84 -5.58 4.07
CA SER A 96 12.48 -6.03 5.43
C SER A 96 11.70 -7.36 5.45
N GLN A 97 11.34 -7.89 4.29
CA GLN A 97 10.52 -9.10 4.11
C GLN A 97 11.30 -10.23 3.43
N CYS A 98 10.89 -10.64 2.22
CA CYS A 98 11.48 -11.78 1.51
C CYS A 98 12.98 -11.58 1.21
N GLU A 99 13.41 -10.42 0.71
CA GLU A 99 14.81 -10.13 0.43
C GLU A 99 15.62 -10.01 1.72
N GLY A 100 15.08 -9.39 2.77
CA GLY A 100 15.71 -9.31 4.08
C GLY A 100 15.97 -10.66 4.75
N LYS A 101 15.25 -11.72 4.31
CA LYS A 101 15.46 -13.11 4.77
C LYS A 101 16.27 -13.96 3.80
N CYS A 102 16.71 -13.40 2.68
CA CYS A 102 17.47 -14.13 1.67
C CYS A 102 18.87 -14.47 2.15
N ILE A 103 19.26 -15.74 2.12
CA ILE A 103 20.59 -16.23 2.58
C ILE A 103 21.73 -15.59 1.77
N ARG A 104 21.51 -15.24 0.50
CA ARG A 104 22.49 -14.50 -0.31
C ARG A 104 22.90 -13.18 0.35
N GLY A 105 21.99 -12.51 1.06
CA GLY A 105 22.24 -11.27 1.79
C GLY A 105 23.26 -11.37 2.92
N ILE A 106 23.62 -12.57 3.36
CA ILE A 106 24.61 -12.77 4.45
C ILE A 106 26.06 -12.45 3.99
N LYS A 107 26.39 -12.79 2.75
CA LYS A 107 27.77 -12.64 2.21
C LYS A 107 27.85 -11.71 0.99
N GLY A 108 26.73 -11.26 0.48
CA GLY A 108 26.62 -10.38 -0.67
C GLY A 108 25.28 -9.67 -0.65
N GLU A 109 24.72 -9.38 -1.82
CA GLU A 109 23.40 -8.79 -1.94
C GLU A 109 22.34 -9.89 -2.07
N ALA A 110 21.18 -9.71 -1.41
CA ALA A 110 20.01 -10.57 -1.55
C ALA A 110 19.59 -10.69 -3.03
N VAL A 111 18.93 -11.75 -3.41
CA VAL A 111 18.26 -11.85 -4.73
C VAL A 111 17.16 -10.80 -4.80
N SER A 112 17.04 -10.09 -5.92
CA SER A 112 16.00 -9.08 -6.17
C SER A 112 14.65 -9.74 -6.43
N ILE A 113 14.08 -10.36 -5.39
CA ILE A 113 12.87 -11.19 -5.46
C ILE A 113 11.69 -10.37 -5.98
N GLY A 114 11.51 -9.15 -5.45
CA GLY A 114 10.41 -8.28 -5.88
C GLY A 114 10.54 -7.83 -7.34
N LYS A 115 11.76 -7.60 -7.83
CA LYS A 115 11.96 -7.22 -9.24
C LYS A 115 11.73 -8.42 -10.18
N LEU A 116 12.02 -9.65 -9.74
CA LEU A 116 11.67 -10.88 -10.47
C LEU A 116 10.16 -11.13 -10.47
N GLU A 117 9.48 -10.95 -9.33
CA GLU A 117 8.01 -11.03 -9.23
C GLU A 117 7.34 -10.03 -10.17
N ARG A 118 7.81 -8.77 -10.18
CA ARG A 118 7.37 -7.74 -11.10
C ARG A 118 7.55 -8.16 -12.55
N PHE A 119 8.74 -8.61 -12.93
CA PHE A 119 9.04 -9.04 -14.30
C PHE A 119 8.07 -10.13 -14.76
N VAL A 120 7.88 -11.16 -13.96
CA VAL A 120 6.98 -12.29 -14.28
C VAL A 120 5.54 -11.81 -14.44
N ALA A 121 5.05 -10.94 -13.55
CA ALA A 121 3.70 -10.41 -13.61
C ALA A 121 3.48 -9.49 -14.83
N ASP A 122 4.45 -8.63 -15.14
CA ASP A 122 4.40 -7.75 -16.32
C ASP A 122 4.43 -8.57 -17.61
N TRP A 123 5.32 -9.57 -17.69
CA TRP A 123 5.39 -10.49 -18.82
C TRP A 123 4.08 -11.27 -19.02
N ALA A 124 3.48 -11.78 -17.94
CA ALA A 124 2.21 -12.51 -17.99
C ALA A 124 1.08 -11.61 -18.53
N ARG A 125 1.01 -10.35 -18.06
CA ARG A 125 0.06 -9.35 -18.55
C ARG A 125 0.23 -9.09 -20.05
N GLU A 126 1.45 -8.88 -20.52
CA GLU A 126 1.75 -8.63 -21.94
C GLU A 126 1.42 -9.84 -22.84
N ASN A 127 1.52 -11.04 -22.29
CA ASN A 127 1.19 -12.29 -22.98
C ASN A 127 -0.23 -12.82 -22.70
N ASN A 128 -1.08 -12.02 -22.03
CA ASN A 128 -2.47 -12.36 -21.68
C ASN A 128 -2.61 -13.66 -20.86
N ILE A 129 -1.63 -13.99 -20.03
CA ILE A 129 -1.70 -15.13 -19.12
C ILE A 129 -2.50 -14.70 -17.89
N ARG A 130 -3.50 -15.49 -17.51
CA ARG A 130 -4.42 -15.19 -16.39
C ARG A 130 -4.38 -16.28 -15.32
N PRO A 131 -4.78 -15.95 -14.07
CA PRO A 131 -4.91 -16.97 -13.02
C PRO A 131 -6.03 -17.97 -13.34
N VAL A 132 -5.88 -19.20 -12.82
CA VAL A 132 -6.85 -20.27 -13.02
C VAL A 132 -7.98 -20.16 -12.00
N GLY A 133 -9.23 -20.19 -12.47
CA GLY A 133 -10.42 -20.17 -11.63
C GLY A 133 -10.84 -21.54 -11.10
N ALA A 134 -11.90 -21.55 -10.28
CA ALA A 134 -12.46 -22.79 -9.72
C ALA A 134 -13.10 -23.69 -10.80
N ALA A 135 -12.83 -24.97 -10.70
CA ALA A 135 -13.46 -25.98 -11.56
C ALA A 135 -14.95 -26.25 -11.19
N LYS A 136 -15.34 -26.01 -9.94
CA LYS A 136 -16.69 -26.29 -9.43
C LYS A 136 -17.22 -25.16 -8.55
N LYS A 137 -18.46 -24.76 -8.77
CA LYS A 137 -19.17 -23.76 -7.96
C LYS A 137 -19.79 -24.37 -6.71
N LYS A 138 -19.70 -23.63 -5.58
CA LYS A 138 -20.29 -24.03 -4.28
C LYS A 138 -21.72 -23.49 -4.08
N GLY A 139 -22.18 -22.56 -4.91
CA GLY A 139 -23.53 -21.98 -4.89
C GLY A 139 -23.84 -21.09 -3.66
N LYS A 140 -22.82 -20.67 -2.90
CA LYS A 140 -22.96 -19.71 -1.79
C LYS A 140 -22.38 -18.36 -2.18
N LYS A 141 -23.07 -17.29 -1.79
CA LYS A 141 -22.68 -15.91 -2.06
C LYS A 141 -21.87 -15.34 -0.88
N VAL A 142 -20.82 -14.60 -1.17
CA VAL A 142 -20.02 -13.87 -0.17
C VAL A 142 -19.91 -12.41 -0.58
N ALA A 143 -20.21 -11.50 0.35
CA ALA A 143 -20.02 -10.07 0.17
C ALA A 143 -18.64 -9.66 0.70
N VAL A 144 -17.93 -8.82 -0.06
CA VAL A 144 -16.65 -8.23 0.35
C VAL A 144 -16.81 -6.72 0.35
N ILE A 145 -16.49 -6.06 1.47
CA ILE A 145 -16.63 -4.61 1.64
C ILE A 145 -15.27 -3.96 1.46
N GLY A 146 -15.13 -3.20 0.38
CA GLY A 146 -13.90 -2.53 -0.03
C GLY A 146 -13.08 -3.34 -1.04
N SER A 147 -12.64 -2.66 -2.10
CA SER A 147 -11.85 -3.20 -3.20
C SER A 147 -10.34 -2.93 -3.06
N GLY A 148 -9.88 -2.62 -1.86
CA GLY A 148 -8.44 -2.51 -1.56
C GLY A 148 -7.74 -3.88 -1.57
N PRO A 149 -6.43 -3.91 -1.27
CA PRO A 149 -5.64 -5.16 -1.35
C PRO A 149 -6.20 -6.33 -0.55
N ALA A 150 -6.74 -6.08 0.65
CA ALA A 150 -7.38 -7.12 1.48
C ALA A 150 -8.62 -7.69 0.80
N GLY A 151 -9.52 -6.81 0.34
CA GLY A 151 -10.77 -7.21 -0.30
C GLY A 151 -10.55 -7.92 -1.63
N LEU A 152 -9.67 -7.41 -2.50
CA LEU A 152 -9.33 -8.05 -3.77
C LEU A 152 -8.73 -9.45 -3.58
N THR A 153 -7.85 -9.61 -2.58
CA THR A 153 -7.23 -10.90 -2.27
C THR A 153 -8.25 -11.88 -1.71
N CYS A 154 -9.06 -11.45 -0.73
CA CYS A 154 -10.12 -12.28 -0.17
C CYS A 154 -11.12 -12.74 -1.25
N ALA A 155 -11.57 -11.81 -2.10
CA ALA A 155 -12.50 -12.10 -3.18
C ALA A 155 -11.90 -13.07 -4.23
N GLY A 156 -10.64 -12.86 -4.62
CA GLY A 156 -9.95 -13.72 -5.57
C GLY A 156 -9.78 -15.15 -5.04
N ASP A 157 -9.36 -15.30 -3.78
CA ASP A 157 -9.18 -16.61 -3.15
C ASP A 157 -10.53 -17.34 -2.97
N LEU A 158 -11.58 -16.65 -2.51
CA LEU A 158 -12.94 -17.23 -2.42
C LEU A 158 -13.49 -17.65 -3.78
N ALA A 159 -13.24 -16.85 -4.83
CA ALA A 159 -13.65 -17.23 -6.19
C ALA A 159 -12.92 -18.48 -6.69
N LYS A 160 -11.61 -18.63 -6.39
CA LYS A 160 -10.85 -19.86 -6.66
C LYS A 160 -11.39 -21.07 -5.88
N MET A 161 -11.96 -20.86 -4.69
CA MET A 161 -12.63 -21.91 -3.89
C MET A 161 -14.05 -22.24 -4.39
N GLY A 162 -14.59 -21.48 -5.35
CA GLY A 162 -15.88 -21.71 -6.00
C GLY A 162 -17.07 -20.95 -5.43
N TYR A 163 -16.84 -19.94 -4.60
CA TYR A 163 -17.89 -19.03 -4.10
C TYR A 163 -18.29 -17.99 -5.16
N ASP A 164 -19.52 -17.51 -5.08
CA ASP A 164 -20.00 -16.35 -5.85
C ASP A 164 -19.73 -15.08 -5.04
N VAL A 165 -18.77 -14.26 -5.49
CA VAL A 165 -18.28 -13.12 -4.71
C VAL A 165 -18.67 -11.81 -5.37
N THR A 166 -19.22 -10.87 -4.54
CA THR A 166 -19.43 -9.49 -4.93
C THR A 166 -18.64 -8.56 -3.99
N ILE A 167 -17.85 -7.67 -4.56
CA ILE A 167 -17.15 -6.61 -3.85
C ILE A 167 -18.02 -5.35 -3.92
N PHE A 168 -18.29 -4.72 -2.79
CA PHE A 168 -18.94 -3.42 -2.67
C PHE A 168 -17.89 -2.35 -2.39
N GLU A 169 -17.73 -1.38 -3.29
CA GLU A 169 -16.76 -0.31 -3.21
C GLU A 169 -17.45 1.04 -3.08
N ALA A 170 -17.01 1.83 -2.09
CA ALA A 170 -17.60 3.15 -1.83
C ALA A 170 -17.22 4.19 -2.88
N LEU A 171 -16.04 4.06 -3.48
CA LEU A 171 -15.53 4.99 -4.50
C LEU A 171 -16.04 4.60 -5.91
N HIS A 172 -15.87 5.51 -6.85
CA HIS A 172 -16.23 5.30 -8.26
C HIS A 172 -15.21 4.44 -9.03
N GLU A 173 -14.02 4.26 -8.49
CA GLU A 173 -12.95 3.41 -9.04
C GLU A 173 -12.56 2.35 -8.00
N ALA A 174 -12.37 1.11 -8.45
CA ALA A 174 -11.90 0.02 -7.62
C ALA A 174 -10.39 0.04 -7.42
N GLY A 175 -9.91 -0.49 -6.29
CA GLY A 175 -8.48 -0.63 -5.97
C GLY A 175 -8.07 -0.01 -4.63
N GLY A 176 -8.94 0.80 -4.03
CA GLY A 176 -8.65 1.43 -2.74
C GLY A 176 -7.34 2.23 -2.77
N VAL A 177 -6.47 2.02 -1.78
CA VAL A 177 -5.17 2.73 -1.66
C VAL A 177 -4.27 2.58 -2.89
N LEU A 178 -4.41 1.51 -3.67
CA LEU A 178 -3.66 1.32 -4.91
C LEU A 178 -3.97 2.40 -5.95
N VAL A 179 -5.17 2.96 -5.90
CA VAL A 179 -5.65 3.97 -6.84
C VAL A 179 -5.58 5.36 -6.23
N TYR A 180 -6.10 5.58 -5.01
CA TYR A 180 -6.13 6.92 -4.44
C TYR A 180 -4.83 7.34 -3.75
N GLY A 181 -4.06 6.38 -3.18
CA GLY A 181 -2.94 6.70 -2.28
C GLY A 181 -1.56 6.61 -2.93
N ILE A 182 -1.27 5.57 -3.71
CA ILE A 182 0.05 5.35 -4.30
C ILE A 182 0.14 6.13 -5.63
N PRO A 183 1.17 6.96 -5.86
CA PRO A 183 1.28 7.77 -7.08
C PRO A 183 1.51 6.96 -8.36
N GLU A 184 1.13 7.56 -9.51
CA GLU A 184 1.29 6.98 -10.84
C GLU A 184 2.73 6.57 -11.15
N PHE A 185 3.70 7.41 -10.77
CA PHE A 185 5.14 7.17 -11.00
C PHE A 185 5.73 5.99 -10.20
N ARG A 186 4.98 5.44 -9.21
CA ARG A 186 5.33 4.22 -8.46
C ARG A 186 4.49 3.03 -8.87
N LEU A 187 3.21 3.27 -9.14
CA LEU A 187 2.22 2.23 -9.42
C LEU A 187 1.24 2.72 -10.49
N PRO A 188 1.51 2.48 -11.77
CA PRO A 188 0.64 2.88 -12.87
C PRO A 188 -0.78 2.31 -12.73
N LYS A 189 -1.81 3.16 -12.88
CA LYS A 189 -3.20 2.75 -12.65
C LYS A 189 -3.77 1.93 -13.80
N GLU A 190 -3.66 2.47 -15.02
CA GLU A 190 -4.28 1.86 -16.20
C GLU A 190 -3.59 0.53 -16.57
N ASN A 191 -2.26 0.54 -16.60
CA ASN A 191 -1.47 -0.58 -17.12
C ASN A 191 -1.13 -1.64 -16.06
N VAL A 192 -1.27 -1.34 -14.76
CA VAL A 192 -0.94 -2.29 -13.69
C VAL A 192 -2.14 -2.56 -12.81
N VAL A 193 -2.64 -1.55 -12.07
CA VAL A 193 -3.69 -1.78 -11.06
C VAL A 193 -4.98 -2.30 -11.70
N LYS A 194 -5.46 -1.67 -12.78
CA LYS A 194 -6.68 -2.12 -13.48
C LYS A 194 -6.51 -3.52 -14.05
N LYS A 195 -5.33 -3.87 -14.56
CA LYS A 195 -5.06 -5.20 -15.10
C LYS A 195 -5.03 -6.29 -14.02
N GLU A 196 -4.49 -6.00 -12.84
CA GLU A 196 -4.57 -6.90 -11.71
C GLU A 196 -6.03 -7.08 -11.22
N ILE A 197 -6.82 -6.01 -11.20
CA ILE A 197 -8.26 -6.11 -10.90
C ILE A 197 -9.00 -6.94 -11.96
N GLU A 198 -8.71 -6.73 -13.25
CA GLU A 198 -9.27 -7.55 -14.35
C GLU A 198 -8.94 -9.05 -14.17
N ASN A 199 -7.76 -9.39 -13.65
CA ASN A 199 -7.39 -10.76 -13.32
C ASN A 199 -8.29 -11.34 -12.22
N VAL A 200 -8.57 -10.56 -11.17
CA VAL A 200 -9.52 -10.96 -10.11
C VAL A 200 -10.94 -11.13 -10.66
N LEU A 201 -11.40 -10.19 -11.50
CA LEU A 201 -12.71 -10.28 -12.15
C LEU A 201 -12.83 -11.50 -13.06
N SER A 202 -11.73 -11.89 -13.73
CA SER A 202 -11.72 -13.07 -14.61
C SER A 202 -12.00 -14.40 -13.88
N LEU A 203 -11.85 -14.43 -12.54
CA LEU A 203 -12.23 -15.54 -11.68
C LEU A 203 -13.73 -15.63 -11.42
N GLY A 204 -14.51 -14.65 -11.88
CA GLY A 204 -15.96 -14.57 -11.70
C GLY A 204 -16.40 -13.65 -10.55
N VAL A 205 -15.49 -12.88 -9.97
CA VAL A 205 -15.80 -11.83 -8.98
C VAL A 205 -16.54 -10.69 -9.65
N LYS A 206 -17.54 -10.12 -8.95
CA LYS A 206 -18.24 -8.89 -9.35
C LYS A 206 -17.78 -7.74 -8.47
N ILE A 207 -17.76 -6.52 -9.02
CA ILE A 207 -17.51 -5.29 -8.26
C ILE A 207 -18.65 -4.31 -8.53
N GLU A 208 -19.24 -3.80 -7.45
CA GLU A 208 -20.24 -2.74 -7.46
C GLU A 208 -19.63 -1.49 -6.82
N THR A 209 -19.37 -0.47 -7.63
CA THR A 209 -18.84 0.82 -7.18
C THR A 209 -19.94 1.77 -6.74
N ASN A 210 -19.59 2.86 -6.02
CA ASN A 210 -20.51 3.85 -5.47
C ASN A 210 -21.51 3.26 -4.46
N VAL A 211 -21.19 2.15 -3.81
CA VAL A 211 -21.99 1.51 -2.76
C VAL A 211 -21.33 1.70 -1.41
N ILE A 212 -21.91 2.56 -0.59
CA ILE A 212 -21.38 2.88 0.76
C ILE A 212 -22.08 1.98 1.77
N VAL A 213 -21.44 0.86 2.14
CA VAL A 213 -21.94 -0.02 3.18
C VAL A 213 -21.99 0.70 4.53
N GLY A 214 -23.13 0.60 5.22
CA GLY A 214 -23.47 1.42 6.39
C GLY A 214 -24.26 2.69 6.05
N LYS A 215 -24.53 2.96 4.75
CA LYS A 215 -25.39 4.05 4.25
C LYS A 215 -26.39 3.60 3.21
N SER A 216 -25.93 3.10 2.07
CA SER A 216 -26.79 2.61 0.98
C SER A 216 -27.29 1.19 1.21
N VAL A 217 -26.55 0.39 1.93
CA VAL A 217 -26.88 -0.97 2.37
C VAL A 217 -26.14 -1.25 3.67
N THR A 218 -26.72 -2.00 4.60
CA THR A 218 -26.10 -2.42 5.84
C THR A 218 -25.56 -3.86 5.75
N ILE A 219 -24.69 -4.27 6.68
CA ILE A 219 -24.23 -5.66 6.77
C ILE A 219 -25.41 -6.61 7.06
N ASP A 220 -26.34 -6.19 7.89
CA ASP A 220 -27.51 -7.01 8.25
C ASP A 220 -28.46 -7.20 7.06
N GLU A 221 -28.67 -6.19 6.22
CA GLU A 221 -29.43 -6.31 4.95
C GLU A 221 -28.71 -7.26 3.98
N LEU A 222 -27.39 -7.16 3.82
CA LEU A 222 -26.61 -8.09 2.98
C LEU A 222 -26.80 -9.54 3.41
N LEU A 223 -26.75 -9.82 4.72
CA LEU A 223 -26.91 -11.18 5.26
C LEU A 223 -28.34 -11.69 5.21
N ASN A 224 -29.33 -10.86 5.60
CA ASN A 224 -30.70 -11.31 5.84
C ASN A 224 -31.64 -11.11 4.65
N GLU A 225 -31.37 -10.13 3.77
CA GLU A 225 -32.26 -9.77 2.66
C GLU A 225 -31.66 -10.06 1.29
N GLU A 226 -30.37 -9.75 1.09
CA GLU A 226 -29.67 -9.94 -0.19
C GLU A 226 -29.12 -11.37 -0.39
N GLY A 227 -29.20 -12.20 0.66
CA GLY A 227 -28.86 -13.63 0.62
C GLY A 227 -27.36 -13.94 0.58
N TYR A 228 -26.52 -13.06 1.09
CA TYR A 228 -25.11 -13.38 1.31
C TYR A 228 -24.93 -14.28 2.54
N SER A 229 -24.13 -15.33 2.39
CA SER A 229 -23.88 -16.33 3.46
C SER A 229 -22.79 -15.88 4.44
N ALA A 230 -21.92 -14.97 4.03
CA ALA A 230 -20.88 -14.36 4.85
C ALA A 230 -20.47 -13.00 4.28
N VAL A 231 -19.83 -12.17 5.12
CA VAL A 231 -19.31 -10.85 4.77
C VAL A 231 -17.85 -10.74 5.20
N PHE A 232 -16.98 -10.21 4.32
CA PHE A 232 -15.61 -9.80 4.67
C PHE A 232 -15.50 -8.28 4.65
N ILE A 233 -14.98 -7.68 5.73
CA ILE A 233 -14.75 -6.23 5.84
C ILE A 233 -13.27 -5.93 5.58
N GLY A 234 -12.99 -5.35 4.41
CA GLY A 234 -11.67 -4.88 3.99
C GLY A 234 -11.66 -3.37 3.68
N SER A 235 -12.40 -2.57 4.47
CA SER A 235 -12.65 -1.14 4.23
C SER A 235 -11.45 -0.22 4.45
N GLY A 236 -10.32 -0.76 4.91
CA GLY A 236 -9.09 -0.02 5.09
C GLY A 236 -9.09 1.00 6.24
N ALA A 237 -8.15 1.95 6.18
CA ALA A 237 -8.00 3.04 7.14
C ALA A 237 -7.73 4.35 6.40
N GLY A 238 -8.76 5.16 6.18
CA GLY A 238 -8.71 6.37 5.35
C GLY A 238 -8.85 7.69 6.11
N LEU A 239 -9.18 7.69 7.42
CA LEU A 239 -9.31 8.93 8.20
C LEU A 239 -7.93 9.45 8.60
N PRO A 240 -7.54 10.66 8.15
CA PRO A 240 -6.24 11.24 8.45
C PRO A 240 -6.11 11.63 9.92
N LYS A 241 -4.87 11.64 10.39
CA LYS A 241 -4.49 12.16 11.71
C LYS A 241 -3.79 13.50 11.55
N PHE A 242 -4.09 14.39 12.49
CA PHE A 242 -3.48 15.71 12.64
C PHE A 242 -2.70 15.80 13.96
N MET A 243 -1.89 16.83 14.12
CA MET A 243 -1.07 17.02 15.32
C MET A 243 -1.86 17.65 16.50
N GLY A 244 -2.91 18.42 16.19
CA GLY A 244 -3.64 19.23 17.15
C GLY A 244 -2.88 20.50 17.54
N ILE A 245 -2.06 21.04 16.64
CA ILE A 245 -1.31 22.29 16.84
C ILE A 245 -2.08 23.50 16.29
N PRO A 246 -1.81 24.73 16.80
CA PRO A 246 -2.42 25.94 16.28
C PRO A 246 -2.19 26.10 14.76
N GLY A 247 -3.19 26.59 14.04
CA GLY A 247 -3.13 26.88 12.61
C GLY A 247 -3.35 25.67 11.69
N GLU A 248 -3.60 24.46 12.20
CA GLU A 248 -3.86 23.27 11.34
C GLU A 248 -5.13 23.39 10.48
N ASN A 249 -6.00 24.38 10.74
CA ASN A 249 -7.20 24.64 9.95
C ASN A 249 -6.99 25.73 8.88
N ALA A 250 -5.77 26.24 8.70
CA ALA A 250 -5.46 27.24 7.70
C ALA A 250 -5.67 26.73 6.27
N ASN A 251 -6.03 27.63 5.36
CA ASN A 251 -6.04 27.34 3.93
C ASN A 251 -4.62 27.01 3.46
N GLY A 252 -4.45 25.92 2.74
CA GLY A 252 -3.14 25.39 2.35
C GLY A 252 -2.60 24.30 3.27
N VAL A 253 -3.34 23.91 4.33
CA VAL A 253 -3.08 22.68 5.09
C VAL A 253 -3.92 21.54 4.55
N PHE A 254 -3.27 20.45 4.19
CA PHE A 254 -3.91 19.25 3.65
C PHE A 254 -3.50 18.01 4.46
N SER A 255 -4.37 17.02 4.52
CA SER A 255 -3.91 15.68 4.81
C SER A 255 -3.25 15.06 3.56
N ALA A 256 -2.27 14.18 3.75
CA ALA A 256 -1.66 13.47 2.63
C ALA A 256 -2.69 12.63 1.86
N ASN A 257 -3.69 12.06 2.55
CA ASN A 257 -4.77 11.32 1.88
C ASN A 257 -5.57 12.21 0.94
N GLU A 258 -5.94 13.41 1.34
CA GLU A 258 -6.66 14.35 0.49
C GLU A 258 -5.81 14.76 -0.71
N TYR A 259 -4.56 15.17 -0.45
CA TYR A 259 -3.63 15.63 -1.49
C TYR A 259 -3.38 14.54 -2.55
N LEU A 260 -3.10 13.32 -2.09
CA LEU A 260 -2.87 12.18 -2.97
C LEU A 260 -4.14 11.70 -3.69
N THR A 261 -5.30 11.75 -3.03
CA THR A 261 -6.58 11.40 -3.69
C THR A 261 -6.88 12.36 -4.83
N ARG A 262 -6.68 13.67 -4.64
CA ARG A 262 -6.84 14.66 -5.72
C ARG A 262 -5.88 14.39 -6.88
N SER A 263 -4.61 14.12 -6.59
CA SER A 263 -3.61 13.85 -7.62
C SER A 263 -3.85 12.53 -8.33
N ASN A 264 -4.02 11.44 -7.59
CA ASN A 264 -4.03 10.08 -8.15
C ASN A 264 -5.42 9.67 -8.67
N LEU A 265 -6.43 9.54 -7.78
CA LEU A 265 -7.77 9.09 -8.14
C LEU A 265 -8.48 10.12 -9.04
N MET A 266 -8.38 11.40 -8.68
CA MET A 266 -9.02 12.51 -9.40
C MET A 266 -8.15 13.06 -10.53
N LYS A 267 -6.94 12.52 -10.72
CA LYS A 267 -6.00 12.82 -11.82
C LYS A 267 -5.63 14.30 -11.94
N ALA A 268 -5.59 15.05 -10.81
CA ALA A 268 -5.35 16.49 -10.80
C ALA A 268 -3.95 16.89 -11.34
N PHE A 269 -3.03 15.94 -11.51
CA PHE A 269 -1.73 16.16 -12.17
C PHE A 269 -1.82 16.29 -13.70
N GLN A 270 -2.94 15.91 -14.31
CA GLN A 270 -3.14 16.00 -15.75
C GLN A 270 -3.63 17.40 -16.14
N ALA A 271 -3.11 17.94 -17.22
CA ALA A 271 -3.41 19.31 -17.66
C ALA A 271 -4.90 19.56 -18.00
N ASP A 272 -5.62 18.51 -18.38
CA ASP A 272 -7.05 18.55 -18.73
C ASP A 272 -7.97 18.08 -17.60
N SER A 273 -7.42 17.88 -16.39
CA SER A 273 -8.20 17.45 -15.23
C SER A 273 -9.20 18.52 -14.81
N ALA A 274 -10.45 18.10 -14.53
CA ALA A 274 -11.46 18.96 -13.93
C ALA A 274 -11.27 19.19 -12.43
N THR A 275 -10.39 18.40 -11.78
CA THR A 275 -10.11 18.50 -10.34
C THR A 275 -9.03 19.53 -10.08
N PRO A 276 -9.33 20.62 -9.30
CA PRO A 276 -8.31 21.59 -8.96
C PRO A 276 -7.32 21.02 -7.95
N ILE A 277 -6.05 21.38 -8.12
CA ILE A 277 -5.00 21.19 -7.13
C ILE A 277 -4.33 22.54 -6.87
N MET A 278 -3.91 22.78 -5.62
CA MET A 278 -3.24 24.03 -5.28
C MET A 278 -1.85 24.08 -5.91
N GLU A 279 -1.57 25.15 -6.66
CA GLU A 279 -0.23 25.45 -7.16
C GLU A 279 0.60 26.00 -6.00
N SER A 280 1.45 25.16 -5.44
CA SER A 280 2.30 25.49 -4.31
C SER A 280 3.73 25.77 -4.78
N LYS A 281 4.40 26.73 -4.14
CA LYS A 281 5.82 27.05 -4.40
C LYS A 281 6.74 26.38 -3.39
N LYS A 282 6.33 26.37 -2.11
CA LYS A 282 7.09 25.78 -1.00
C LYS A 282 6.19 24.92 -0.13
N VAL A 283 6.46 23.64 -0.11
CA VAL A 283 5.64 22.64 0.57
C VAL A 283 6.44 21.98 1.69
N ALA A 284 5.85 21.88 2.88
CA ALA A 284 6.33 20.97 3.90
C ALA A 284 5.43 19.74 4.00
N VAL A 285 6.03 18.56 3.97
CA VAL A 285 5.36 17.30 4.26
C VAL A 285 5.79 16.81 5.63
N VAL A 286 4.85 16.76 6.57
CA VAL A 286 5.11 16.37 7.96
C VAL A 286 4.92 14.86 8.12
N GLY A 287 6.02 14.15 8.29
CA GLY A 287 6.02 12.69 8.42
C GLY A 287 7.22 12.04 7.72
N GLY A 288 7.48 10.76 7.98
CA GLY A 288 8.64 10.04 7.45
C GLY A 288 8.31 8.67 6.86
N GLY A 289 7.03 8.34 6.67
CA GLY A 289 6.58 7.07 6.08
C GLY A 289 6.46 7.10 4.55
N ASN A 290 6.07 5.97 3.95
CA ASN A 290 5.87 5.88 2.49
C ASN A 290 4.89 6.94 1.97
N VAL A 291 3.81 7.22 2.71
CA VAL A 291 2.83 8.24 2.34
C VAL A 291 3.44 9.65 2.31
N ALA A 292 4.40 9.93 3.21
CA ALA A 292 5.13 11.20 3.20
C ALA A 292 6.04 11.30 1.96
N MET A 293 6.76 10.22 1.61
CA MET A 293 7.56 10.16 0.37
C MET A 293 6.68 10.36 -0.87
N ASP A 294 5.53 9.70 -0.91
CA ASP A 294 4.57 9.80 -2.01
C ASP A 294 4.02 11.22 -2.18
N ALA A 295 3.59 11.86 -1.08
CA ALA A 295 3.09 13.23 -1.11
C ALA A 295 4.18 14.23 -1.49
N ALA A 296 5.39 14.08 -0.94
CA ALA A 296 6.52 14.95 -1.23
C ALA A 296 6.95 14.87 -2.70
N ARG A 297 7.10 13.65 -3.22
CA ARG A 297 7.49 13.42 -4.63
C ARG A 297 6.40 13.85 -5.60
N THR A 298 5.13 13.79 -5.19
CA THR A 298 4.00 14.34 -5.98
C THR A 298 4.06 15.86 -6.02
N ALA A 299 4.25 16.52 -4.86
CA ALA A 299 4.36 17.99 -4.79
C ALA A 299 5.54 18.52 -5.60
N LEU A 300 6.68 17.82 -5.58
CA LEU A 300 7.85 18.17 -6.38
C LEU A 300 7.53 18.15 -7.88
N ARG A 301 6.84 17.10 -8.38
CA ARG A 301 6.43 16.96 -9.77
C ARG A 301 5.43 18.01 -10.21
N LEU A 302 4.70 18.57 -9.28
CA LEU A 302 3.78 19.71 -9.49
C LEU A 302 4.49 21.08 -9.40
N GLY A 303 5.83 21.09 -9.25
CA GLY A 303 6.66 22.27 -9.38
C GLY A 303 7.07 22.96 -8.07
N ALA A 304 6.79 22.37 -6.91
CA ALA A 304 7.15 22.93 -5.62
C ALA A 304 8.59 22.63 -5.19
N GLU A 305 9.21 23.52 -4.41
CA GLU A 305 10.32 23.18 -3.51
C GLU A 305 9.73 22.43 -2.30
N VAL A 306 10.26 21.26 -1.98
CA VAL A 306 9.63 20.37 -1.01
C VAL A 306 10.55 20.02 0.14
N HIS A 307 10.03 20.15 1.36
CA HIS A 307 10.67 19.79 2.61
C HIS A 307 9.93 18.62 3.27
N ILE A 308 10.64 17.54 3.59
CA ILE A 308 10.14 16.50 4.51
C ILE A 308 10.56 16.90 5.93
N VAL A 309 9.57 17.15 6.79
CA VAL A 309 9.79 17.52 8.19
C VAL A 309 9.53 16.29 9.06
N TYR A 310 10.57 15.79 9.72
CA TYR A 310 10.50 14.55 10.51
C TYR A 310 11.20 14.68 11.86
N ARG A 311 10.51 14.30 12.93
CA ARG A 311 10.95 14.46 14.31
C ARG A 311 12.08 13.56 14.78
N ARG A 312 12.47 12.55 13.99
CA ARG A 312 13.59 11.63 14.28
C ARG A 312 14.66 11.75 13.21
N SER A 313 15.71 10.94 13.32
CA SER A 313 16.79 10.89 12.32
C SER A 313 16.42 10.00 11.12
N GLU A 314 17.33 9.93 10.17
CA GLU A 314 17.19 9.12 8.96
C GLU A 314 17.04 7.62 9.26
N GLU A 315 17.78 7.13 10.27
CA GLU A 315 17.76 5.74 10.67
C GLU A 315 16.38 5.26 11.16
N GLU A 316 15.57 6.18 11.70
CA GLU A 316 14.21 5.88 12.16
C GLU A 316 13.12 6.15 11.12
N LEU A 317 13.47 6.51 9.87
CA LEU A 317 12.47 6.66 8.80
C LEU A 317 11.75 5.33 8.52
N PRO A 318 10.43 5.27 8.66
CA PRO A 318 9.69 4.02 8.39
C PRO A 318 9.39 3.80 6.91
N ALA A 319 9.76 4.73 6.03
CA ALA A 319 9.62 4.58 4.59
C ALA A 319 10.59 3.54 4.04
N ARG A 320 10.26 2.93 2.91
CA ARG A 320 11.17 2.06 2.15
C ARG A 320 12.46 2.80 1.81
N VAL A 321 13.59 2.10 1.95
CA VAL A 321 14.92 2.66 1.65
C VAL A 321 15.00 3.18 0.21
N GLU A 322 14.44 2.43 -0.76
CA GLU A 322 14.36 2.83 -2.16
C GLU A 322 13.63 4.16 -2.35
N GLU A 323 12.49 4.37 -1.65
CA GLU A 323 11.70 5.60 -1.76
C GLU A 323 12.39 6.82 -1.13
N VAL A 324 13.09 6.63 -0.01
CA VAL A 324 13.92 7.68 0.59
C VAL A 324 15.07 8.07 -0.33
N HIS A 325 15.71 7.07 -0.96
CA HIS A 325 16.78 7.29 -1.92
C HIS A 325 16.30 8.08 -3.14
N HIS A 326 15.18 7.67 -3.72
CA HIS A 326 14.56 8.38 -4.85
C HIS A 326 14.20 9.82 -4.49
N ALA A 327 13.59 10.04 -3.32
CA ALA A 327 13.22 11.39 -2.87
C ALA A 327 14.43 12.31 -2.76
N LYS A 328 15.54 11.82 -2.21
CA LYS A 328 16.81 12.58 -2.12
C LYS A 328 17.42 12.87 -3.49
N GLN A 329 17.45 11.88 -4.38
CA GLN A 329 17.97 12.05 -5.74
C GLN A 329 17.16 13.05 -6.55
N GLU A 330 15.87 13.12 -6.33
CA GLU A 330 14.95 14.05 -6.98
C GLU A 330 15.06 15.49 -6.42
N GLY A 331 15.79 15.70 -5.33
CA GLY A 331 16.08 17.03 -4.77
C GLY A 331 15.19 17.45 -3.61
N ILE A 332 14.44 16.56 -3.00
CA ILE A 332 13.64 16.82 -1.80
C ILE A 332 14.57 17.09 -0.61
N ILE A 333 14.28 18.15 0.14
CA ILE A 333 15.03 18.56 1.33
C ILE A 333 14.50 17.81 2.55
N PHE A 334 15.41 17.26 3.37
CA PHE A 334 15.03 16.53 4.58
C PHE A 334 15.39 17.35 5.82
N ASP A 335 14.40 17.95 6.47
CA ASP A 335 14.50 18.59 7.78
C ASP A 335 14.24 17.53 8.87
N LEU A 336 15.25 16.73 9.13
CA LEU A 336 15.25 15.71 10.18
C LEU A 336 15.43 16.34 11.56
N LEU A 337 15.10 15.58 12.61
CA LEU A 337 15.14 16.05 14.00
C LEU A 337 14.42 17.41 14.16
N THR A 338 13.26 17.50 13.52
CA THR A 338 12.45 18.73 13.45
C THR A 338 10.98 18.39 13.67
N ASN A 339 10.33 19.10 14.59
CA ASN A 339 8.91 18.89 14.91
C ASN A 339 8.14 20.21 14.77
N PRO A 340 7.03 20.25 14.03
CA PRO A 340 6.14 21.41 13.98
C PRO A 340 5.45 21.65 15.31
N VAL A 341 5.27 22.93 15.67
CA VAL A 341 4.56 23.35 16.88
C VAL A 341 3.41 24.32 16.59
N GLU A 342 3.44 25.00 15.46
CA GLU A 342 2.43 25.97 15.04
C GLU A 342 2.49 26.17 13.52
N ILE A 343 1.33 26.30 12.87
CA ILE A 343 1.24 26.77 11.47
C ILE A 343 0.87 28.25 11.49
N LEU A 344 1.65 29.04 10.77
CA LEU A 344 1.48 30.50 10.72
C LEU A 344 0.60 30.87 9.52
N GLU A 345 -0.40 31.71 9.78
CA GLU A 345 -1.35 32.19 8.79
C GLU A 345 -1.08 33.69 8.43
N ASP A 346 -1.44 34.04 7.22
CA ASP A 346 -1.56 35.44 6.81
C ASP A 346 -2.93 36.05 7.26
N GLU A 347 -3.16 37.32 6.96
CA GLU A 347 -4.40 38.02 7.30
C GLU A 347 -5.66 37.45 6.64
N LYS A 348 -5.51 36.60 5.61
CA LYS A 348 -6.59 35.94 4.87
C LYS A 348 -6.78 34.50 5.29
N GLY A 349 -6.04 34.01 6.29
CA GLY A 349 -6.10 32.64 6.77
C GLY A 349 -5.39 31.63 5.88
N TRP A 350 -4.42 32.07 5.06
CA TRP A 350 -3.57 31.17 4.26
C TRP A 350 -2.25 30.91 4.95
N VAL A 351 -1.71 29.70 4.77
CA VAL A 351 -0.38 29.33 5.25
C VAL A 351 0.67 30.29 4.69
N LYS A 352 1.50 30.86 5.57
CA LYS A 352 2.69 31.66 5.22
C LYS A 352 3.98 31.05 5.79
N GLY A 353 3.86 30.06 6.66
CA GLY A 353 4.99 29.39 7.27
C GLY A 353 4.59 28.39 8.35
N MET A 354 5.59 27.72 8.90
CA MET A 354 5.43 26.75 9.97
C MET A 354 6.55 26.93 11.01
N LYS A 355 6.16 27.13 12.26
CA LYS A 355 7.09 27.20 13.39
C LYS A 355 7.44 25.78 13.82
N CYS A 356 8.73 25.51 13.92
CA CYS A 356 9.29 24.21 14.29
C CYS A 356 10.25 24.33 15.46
N VAL A 357 10.48 23.23 16.15
CA VAL A 357 11.53 23.06 17.16
C VAL A 357 12.51 21.97 16.71
N ARG A 358 13.76 22.08 17.13
CA ARG A 358 14.75 21.02 16.95
C ARG A 358 14.54 19.91 17.99
N MET A 359 14.86 18.70 17.57
CA MET A 359 14.72 17.50 18.39
C MET A 359 16.08 16.86 18.63
N GLU A 360 16.22 16.19 19.75
CA GLU A 360 17.28 15.19 20.00
C GLU A 360 16.67 13.81 20.23
N LEU A 361 17.50 12.78 20.10
CA LEU A 361 17.05 11.39 20.27
C LEU A 361 17.45 10.90 21.66
N GLY A 362 16.44 10.57 22.46
CA GLY A 362 16.58 9.90 23.75
C GLY A 362 16.60 8.38 23.64
N GLU A 363 16.19 7.70 24.70
CA GLU A 363 16.15 6.25 24.79
C GLU A 363 15.14 5.62 23.78
N PRO A 364 15.41 4.37 23.33
CA PRO A 364 14.48 3.65 22.47
C PRO A 364 13.08 3.45 23.08
N ASP A 365 12.06 3.59 22.26
CA ASP A 365 10.68 3.25 22.64
C ASP A 365 10.43 1.72 22.53
N ALA A 366 9.21 1.27 22.86
CA ALA A 366 8.83 -0.15 22.79
C ALA A 366 8.96 -0.78 21.39
N SER A 367 9.05 0.04 20.34
CA SER A 367 9.31 -0.41 18.97
C SER A 367 10.81 -0.45 18.61
N GLY A 368 11.69 -0.15 19.56
CA GLY A 368 13.15 -0.07 19.36
C GLY A 368 13.62 1.24 18.71
N ARG A 369 12.73 2.20 18.40
CA ARG A 369 13.09 3.50 17.83
C ARG A 369 13.33 4.53 18.93
N ARG A 370 14.38 5.32 18.79
CA ARG A 370 14.75 6.34 19.76
C ARG A 370 13.65 7.41 19.88
N ARG A 371 13.32 7.76 21.13
CA ARG A 371 12.26 8.72 21.41
C ARG A 371 12.73 10.15 21.07
N PRO A 372 11.96 10.92 20.28
CA PRO A 372 12.30 12.32 20.03
C PRO A 372 11.98 13.18 21.26
N VAL A 373 12.92 14.07 21.62
CA VAL A 373 12.83 15.00 22.73
C VAL A 373 13.08 16.41 22.18
N GLU A 374 12.24 17.39 22.57
CA GLU A 374 12.39 18.78 22.13
C GLU A 374 13.59 19.44 22.79
N ILE A 375 14.34 20.22 22.02
CA ILE A 375 15.44 21.07 22.50
C ILE A 375 14.83 22.44 22.84
N PRO A 376 14.76 22.83 24.13
CA PRO A 376 14.20 24.11 24.52
C PRO A 376 14.93 25.31 23.88
N GLY A 377 14.18 26.33 23.43
CA GLY A 377 14.74 27.53 22.85
C GLY A 377 15.32 27.33 21.43
N SER A 378 14.95 26.26 20.74
CA SER A 378 15.44 25.95 19.39
C SER A 378 14.41 26.28 18.30
N GLU A 379 13.41 27.07 18.62
CA GLU A 379 12.33 27.43 17.70
C GLU A 379 12.87 28.17 16.48
N PHE A 380 12.35 27.82 15.31
CA PHE A 380 12.63 28.50 14.05
C PHE A 380 11.41 28.41 13.12
N THR A 381 11.40 29.24 12.09
CA THR A 381 10.29 29.26 11.13
C THR A 381 10.77 28.80 9.75
N LEU A 382 10.01 27.90 9.13
CA LEU A 382 10.09 27.59 7.71
C LEU A 382 9.04 28.44 6.98
N GLU A 383 9.46 29.20 5.96
CA GLU A 383 8.56 29.93 5.08
C GLU A 383 7.96 28.98 4.05
N LEU A 384 6.65 28.81 4.07
CA LEU A 384 5.90 27.84 3.28
C LEU A 384 4.57 28.44 2.85
N ASP A 385 4.00 27.93 1.78
CA ASP A 385 2.63 28.23 1.35
C ASP A 385 1.69 27.01 1.47
N THR A 386 2.25 25.82 1.72
CA THR A 386 1.47 24.59 1.85
C THR A 386 2.10 23.64 2.89
N VAL A 387 1.25 23.03 3.70
CA VAL A 387 1.64 21.98 4.64
C VAL A 387 0.79 20.71 4.39
N ILE A 388 1.46 19.57 4.25
CA ILE A 388 0.81 18.27 4.04
C ILE A 388 1.08 17.38 5.26
N MET A 389 0.03 17.01 5.99
CA MET A 389 0.11 16.14 7.17
C MET A 389 0.09 14.67 6.75
N ALA A 390 1.23 13.97 6.91
CA ALA A 390 1.43 12.55 6.57
C ALA A 390 1.68 11.69 7.82
N LEU A 391 0.81 11.84 8.83
CA LEU A 391 0.97 11.27 10.18
C LEU A 391 0.26 9.91 10.37
N GLY A 392 -0.15 9.28 9.28
CA GLY A 392 -0.92 8.04 9.27
C GLY A 392 -2.43 8.27 9.38
N THR A 393 -3.15 7.15 9.38
CA THR A 393 -4.61 7.14 9.27
C THR A 393 -5.23 6.20 10.30
N SER A 394 -6.55 6.26 10.43
CA SER A 394 -7.37 5.35 11.24
C SER A 394 -8.57 4.86 10.42
N PRO A 395 -9.17 3.70 10.78
CA PRO A 395 -10.38 3.22 10.13
C PRO A 395 -11.55 4.20 10.26
N ASN A 396 -12.39 4.27 9.21
CA ASN A 396 -13.65 5.01 9.28
C ASN A 396 -14.64 4.25 10.18
N PRO A 397 -15.25 4.87 11.20
CA PRO A 397 -16.16 4.20 12.12
C PRO A 397 -17.54 3.89 11.53
N LEU A 398 -17.83 4.28 10.29
CA LEU A 398 -19.14 4.11 9.69
C LEU A 398 -19.66 2.67 9.80
N ILE A 399 -18.88 1.69 9.36
CA ILE A 399 -19.30 0.28 9.36
C ILE A 399 -19.54 -0.21 10.81
N SER A 400 -18.61 0.06 11.72
CA SER A 400 -18.75 -0.38 13.12
C SER A 400 -19.88 0.31 13.87
N SER A 401 -20.19 1.57 13.52
CA SER A 401 -21.29 2.33 14.15
C SER A 401 -22.69 1.96 13.61
N THR A 402 -22.75 1.30 12.45
CA THR A 402 -24.01 0.88 11.80
C THR A 402 -24.24 -0.64 11.82
N THR A 403 -23.37 -1.39 12.53
CA THR A 403 -23.43 -2.85 12.61
C THR A 403 -23.45 -3.27 14.08
N GLU A 404 -24.62 -3.66 14.56
CA GLU A 404 -24.79 -4.11 15.95
C GLU A 404 -23.98 -5.39 16.21
N GLY A 405 -23.33 -5.46 17.37
CA GLY A 405 -22.51 -6.60 17.77
C GLY A 405 -21.11 -6.66 17.17
N LEU A 406 -20.71 -5.67 16.34
CA LEU A 406 -19.35 -5.58 15.79
C LEU A 406 -18.45 -4.76 16.74
N GLU A 407 -17.54 -5.44 17.42
CA GLU A 407 -16.63 -4.81 18.41
C GLU A 407 -15.46 -4.09 17.76
N THR A 408 -15.03 -2.98 18.40
CA THR A 408 -13.83 -2.24 18.04
C THR A 408 -12.92 -2.02 19.25
N ASN A 409 -11.62 -1.91 19.01
CA ASN A 409 -10.64 -1.59 20.05
C ASN A 409 -10.53 -0.06 20.32
N LYS A 410 -9.68 0.34 21.27
CA LYS A 410 -9.44 1.75 21.63
C LYS A 410 -8.95 2.63 20.45
N ARG A 411 -8.38 2.03 19.40
CA ARG A 411 -7.95 2.71 18.18
C ARG A 411 -9.02 2.75 17.08
N LYS A 412 -10.24 2.34 17.41
CA LYS A 412 -11.38 2.23 16.47
C LYS A 412 -11.16 1.22 15.35
N CYS A 413 -10.23 0.29 15.51
CA CYS A 413 -10.03 -0.83 14.60
C CYS A 413 -11.01 -1.96 14.99
N ILE A 414 -11.54 -2.66 13.98
CA ILE A 414 -12.43 -3.82 14.21
C ILE A 414 -11.63 -4.92 14.92
N VAL A 415 -12.23 -5.54 15.93
CA VAL A 415 -11.65 -6.70 16.61
C VAL A 415 -11.91 -7.94 15.77
N ALA A 416 -10.85 -8.58 15.32
CA ALA A 416 -10.91 -9.81 14.52
C ALA A 416 -9.73 -10.73 14.86
N SER A 417 -9.91 -12.03 14.67
CA SER A 417 -8.85 -13.03 14.78
C SER A 417 -7.81 -12.84 13.69
N GLU A 418 -6.54 -12.83 14.05
CA GLU A 418 -5.43 -12.78 13.06
C GLU A 418 -5.34 -14.05 12.22
N GLU A 419 -5.78 -15.19 12.74
CA GLU A 419 -5.67 -16.50 12.08
C GLU A 419 -6.67 -16.68 10.95
N ASN A 420 -7.91 -16.21 11.13
CA ASN A 420 -9.01 -16.48 10.19
C ASN A 420 -9.94 -15.28 9.94
N GLY A 421 -9.63 -14.10 10.48
CA GLY A 421 -10.42 -12.88 10.28
C GLY A 421 -11.77 -12.85 10.97
N GLN A 422 -12.17 -13.85 11.78
CA GLN A 422 -13.47 -13.90 12.44
C GLN A 422 -13.61 -12.72 13.41
N THR A 423 -14.72 -11.99 13.31
CA THR A 423 -15.08 -10.88 14.22
C THR A 423 -15.97 -11.37 15.38
N SER A 424 -16.39 -10.44 16.25
CA SER A 424 -17.39 -10.69 17.29
C SER A 424 -18.78 -11.03 16.76
N LYS A 425 -19.09 -10.73 15.48
CA LYS A 425 -20.37 -10.99 14.84
C LYS A 425 -20.30 -12.24 13.96
N ALA A 426 -21.23 -13.17 14.13
CA ALA A 426 -21.31 -14.39 13.31
C ALA A 426 -21.42 -14.06 11.82
N ALA A 427 -20.82 -14.89 10.96
CA ALA A 427 -20.77 -14.72 9.50
C ALA A 427 -20.06 -13.44 9.01
N VAL A 428 -19.45 -12.65 9.92
CA VAL A 428 -18.73 -11.40 9.59
C VAL A 428 -17.27 -11.56 9.91
N PHE A 429 -16.44 -11.33 8.91
CA PHE A 429 -14.98 -11.42 8.95
C PHE A 429 -14.37 -10.07 8.61
N ALA A 430 -13.17 -9.80 9.04
CA ALA A 430 -12.48 -8.55 8.75
C ALA A 430 -10.97 -8.75 8.62
N GLY A 431 -10.32 -7.88 7.84
CA GLY A 431 -8.87 -7.92 7.68
C GLY A 431 -8.28 -6.64 7.08
N GLY A 432 -6.96 -6.58 7.04
CA GLY A 432 -6.20 -5.43 6.59
C GLY A 432 -6.28 -4.24 7.54
N ASP A 433 -6.11 -3.04 7.01
CA ASP A 433 -5.98 -1.82 7.81
C ASP A 433 -7.24 -1.49 8.65
N ALA A 434 -8.40 -2.06 8.32
CA ALA A 434 -9.61 -1.95 9.14
C ALA A 434 -9.44 -2.62 10.53
N VAL A 435 -8.54 -3.60 10.64
CA VAL A 435 -8.25 -4.38 11.86
C VAL A 435 -6.95 -3.94 12.51
N THR A 436 -5.88 -3.79 11.74
CA THR A 436 -4.52 -3.50 12.25
C THR A 436 -4.20 -2.01 12.36
N GLY A 437 -4.96 -1.15 11.71
CA GLY A 437 -4.55 0.21 11.35
C GLY A 437 -3.67 0.19 10.10
N ALA A 438 -3.29 1.37 9.60
CA ALA A 438 -2.52 1.50 8.37
C ALA A 438 -1.20 0.71 8.41
N ALA A 439 -1.02 -0.18 7.41
CA ALA A 439 0.15 -1.05 7.27
C ALA A 439 0.64 -1.10 5.81
N THR A 440 0.94 -2.27 5.27
CA THR A 440 1.42 -2.44 3.90
C THR A 440 0.42 -3.21 3.04
N VAL A 441 0.50 -3.02 1.72
CA VAL A 441 -0.32 -3.75 0.74
C VAL A 441 -0.27 -5.25 0.99
N ILE A 442 0.91 -5.83 1.11
CA ILE A 442 1.10 -7.28 1.26
C ILE A 442 0.57 -7.82 2.59
N LEU A 443 0.65 -7.05 3.69
CA LEU A 443 0.05 -7.44 4.97
C LEU A 443 -1.47 -7.43 4.89
N ALA A 444 -2.05 -6.45 4.21
CA ALA A 444 -3.49 -6.42 3.95
C ALA A 444 -3.94 -7.60 3.08
N MET A 445 -3.13 -7.99 2.08
CA MET A 445 -3.38 -9.19 1.27
C MET A 445 -3.32 -10.47 2.12
N GLY A 446 -2.33 -10.60 3.01
CA GLY A 446 -2.23 -11.72 3.95
C GLY A 446 -3.47 -11.86 4.83
N ALA A 447 -3.98 -10.74 5.37
CA ALA A 447 -5.23 -10.72 6.13
C ALA A 447 -6.45 -11.08 5.26
N GLY A 448 -6.48 -10.67 4.00
CA GLY A 448 -7.51 -11.08 3.03
C GLY A 448 -7.52 -12.60 2.79
N LYS A 449 -6.34 -13.23 2.68
CA LYS A 449 -6.20 -14.69 2.58
C LYS A 449 -6.70 -15.41 3.83
N ALA A 450 -6.31 -14.91 5.01
CA ALA A 450 -6.77 -15.46 6.29
C ALA A 450 -8.30 -15.39 6.39
N GLY A 451 -8.90 -14.25 6.03
CA GLY A 451 -10.33 -14.07 5.99
C GLY A 451 -11.05 -14.99 4.99
N ALA A 452 -10.48 -15.19 3.80
CA ALA A 452 -11.03 -16.13 2.81
C ALA A 452 -11.04 -17.58 3.34
N LYS A 453 -9.95 -17.99 3.99
CA LYS A 453 -9.85 -19.30 4.64
C LYS A 453 -10.89 -19.45 5.76
N GLY A 454 -11.00 -18.45 6.66
CA GLY A 454 -11.97 -18.47 7.75
C GLY A 454 -13.43 -18.52 7.26
N ILE A 455 -13.75 -17.81 6.18
CA ILE A 455 -15.06 -17.87 5.53
C ILE A 455 -15.32 -19.28 4.95
N ASP A 456 -14.33 -19.88 4.30
CA ASP A 456 -14.47 -21.23 3.74
C ASP A 456 -14.72 -22.27 4.85
N GLU A 457 -13.95 -22.24 5.94
CA GLU A 457 -14.15 -23.07 7.13
C GLU A 457 -15.57 -22.89 7.72
N TYR A 458 -15.97 -21.64 7.94
CA TYR A 458 -17.31 -21.32 8.46
C TYR A 458 -18.44 -21.82 7.57
N LEU A 459 -18.34 -21.63 6.26
CA LEU A 459 -19.38 -22.03 5.32
C LEU A 459 -19.36 -23.54 5.00
N SER A 460 -18.24 -24.23 5.16
CA SER A 460 -18.13 -25.69 4.99
C SER A 460 -18.60 -26.45 6.21
N GLY A 461 -18.70 -25.81 7.37
CA GLY A 461 -19.07 -26.43 8.66
C GLY A 461 -17.93 -27.24 9.28
N GLU A 462 -16.68 -26.89 8.93
CA GLU A 462 -15.46 -27.51 9.47
C GLU A 462 -14.88 -26.69 10.64
#